data_97ddf2c9e60d98ff4fa88bdbd34a7399
#
_entry.id   97ddf2c9e60d98ff4fa88bdbd34a7399
#
_cell.length_a   1.000
_cell.length_b   1.000
_cell.length_c   1.000
_cell.angle_alpha   90.00
_cell.angle_beta   90.00
_cell.angle_gamma   90.00
#
_symmetry.space_group_name_H-M   'P 1'
#
loop_
_entity.id
_entity.type
_entity.pdbx_description
1 polymer ?
#
loop_
_entity_poly.entity_id
_entity_poly.type
_entity_poly.pdbx_seq_one_letter_code
_entity_poly.pdbx_strand_id
1 'polypeptide(L)'
;MTPVNWDQLWADDNETVEYVLDPFLPLGRTTTVASKPKLGKSLFGLEIAATVATGRHMWGKDVTQRQVVYVDQEMSQADLRERLRDMGYSSQDDLSALHYYLQEPWPPLDTAAGGAMLLGAVKQAAAELVVIDTQSKVVEGDENDAGTMTRFFKHTLGPLKVLGVTVLLFDHLGRDASRGARGSSQKSADVDAVWTMTRRGEDKLTLARSHNRTRHGEDVLYLDRCLEPLRHELIGADDRLEEVIKAMIRKMTNMDLEPTLSANAALALAHKEGLTGRGATQREAYKPVPGWLLVRPSLLDDGRGSMRPDRVPLRPTGGRGRVPCVPGSKGACVPDCVPP
;
A
#
# COMPACT_ATOMS: atom_id res chain seq x y z
N MET A 1 -14.48 -24.63 -26.39
CA MET A 1 -13.63 -24.75 -25.16
C MET A 1 -12.35 -25.49 -25.58
N THR A 2 -11.21 -24.86 -25.33
CA THR A 2 -9.91 -25.48 -25.65
C THR A 2 -9.26 -25.95 -24.36
N PRO A 3 -8.85 -27.23 -24.22
CA PRO A 3 -8.15 -27.71 -23.05
C PRO A 3 -6.77 -27.03 -22.93
N VAL A 4 -6.17 -27.09 -21.73
CA VAL A 4 -4.83 -26.58 -21.48
C VAL A 4 -3.81 -27.34 -22.32
N ASN A 5 -2.95 -26.63 -23.03
CA ASN A 5 -1.77 -27.19 -23.68
C ASN A 5 -0.63 -27.25 -22.63
N TRP A 6 -0.35 -28.44 -22.15
CA TRP A 6 0.64 -28.66 -21.09
C TRP A 6 2.07 -28.33 -21.52
N ASP A 7 2.43 -28.61 -22.78
CA ASP A 7 3.76 -28.30 -23.30
C ASP A 7 4.00 -26.80 -23.35
N GLN A 8 2.98 -26.04 -23.77
CA GLN A 8 3.04 -24.59 -23.80
C GLN A 8 3.06 -24.00 -22.36
N LEU A 9 2.29 -24.59 -21.44
CA LEU A 9 2.27 -24.14 -20.03
C LEU A 9 3.64 -24.30 -19.35
N TRP A 10 4.33 -25.40 -19.62
CA TRP A 10 5.66 -25.65 -19.04
C TRP A 10 6.80 -24.95 -19.79
N ALA A 11 6.58 -24.55 -21.03
CA ALA A 11 7.55 -23.76 -21.80
C ALA A 11 7.52 -22.27 -21.40
N ASP A 12 6.44 -21.82 -20.80
CA ASP A 12 6.27 -20.45 -20.32
C ASP A 12 6.87 -20.31 -18.91
N ASP A 13 8.20 -20.12 -18.86
CA ASP A 13 9.01 -20.07 -17.63
C ASP A 13 8.85 -18.74 -16.85
N ASN A 14 7.78 -17.99 -17.15
CA ASN A 14 7.50 -16.68 -16.56
C ASN A 14 6.80 -16.85 -15.19
N GLU A 15 7.58 -17.14 -14.14
CA GLU A 15 7.09 -17.17 -12.75
C GLU A 15 6.78 -15.77 -12.18
N THR A 16 7.03 -14.70 -12.94
CA THR A 16 6.83 -13.33 -12.47
C THR A 16 5.37 -12.91 -12.56
N VAL A 17 4.78 -12.53 -11.43
CA VAL A 17 3.43 -11.94 -11.41
C VAL A 17 3.52 -10.53 -11.97
N GLU A 18 2.81 -10.27 -13.06
CA GLU A 18 2.64 -8.91 -13.58
C GLU A 18 1.61 -8.14 -12.74
N TYR A 19 1.79 -6.82 -12.65
CA TYR A 19 0.95 -5.93 -11.86
C TYR A 19 0.43 -4.77 -12.71
N VAL A 20 -0.81 -4.36 -12.45
CA VAL A 20 -1.32 -3.04 -12.86
C VAL A 20 -0.71 -1.95 -11.96
N LEU A 21 -0.62 -2.25 -10.65
CA LEU A 21 0.06 -1.43 -9.65
C LEU A 21 0.78 -2.34 -8.65
N ASP A 22 2.09 -2.45 -8.78
CA ASP A 22 2.93 -3.29 -7.92
C ASP A 22 3.24 -2.59 -6.58
N PRO A 23 3.11 -3.29 -5.42
CA PRO A 23 2.82 -4.72 -5.21
C PRO A 23 1.33 -5.02 -4.90
N PHE A 24 0.41 -4.14 -5.24
CA PHE A 24 -0.96 -4.14 -4.74
C PHE A 24 -1.96 -4.83 -5.67
N LEU A 25 -1.92 -4.53 -6.97
CA LEU A 25 -2.97 -4.90 -7.94
C LEU A 25 -2.42 -5.81 -9.05
N PRO A 26 -2.42 -7.14 -8.87
CA PRO A 26 -1.93 -8.08 -9.88
C PRO A 26 -2.80 -8.05 -11.14
N LEU A 27 -2.16 -8.13 -12.31
CA LEU A 27 -2.82 -8.14 -13.61
C LEU A 27 -3.74 -9.36 -13.77
N GLY A 28 -4.94 -9.14 -14.33
CA GLY A 28 -5.93 -10.20 -14.60
C GLY A 28 -6.54 -10.83 -13.34
N ARG A 29 -6.39 -10.21 -12.17
CA ARG A 29 -6.90 -10.71 -10.88
C ARG A 29 -7.97 -9.80 -10.30
N THR A 30 -8.82 -10.39 -9.44
CA THR A 30 -9.80 -9.63 -8.68
C THR A 30 -9.25 -9.34 -7.28
N THR A 31 -9.10 -8.05 -6.97
CA THR A 31 -8.67 -7.55 -5.68
C THR A 31 -9.80 -6.79 -5.01
N THR A 32 -10.14 -7.16 -3.78
CA THR A 32 -11.13 -6.45 -2.96
C THR A 32 -10.43 -5.63 -1.89
N VAL A 33 -10.89 -4.38 -1.70
CA VAL A 33 -10.49 -3.52 -0.58
C VAL A 33 -11.70 -3.27 0.30
N ALA A 34 -11.67 -3.84 1.50
CA ALA A 34 -12.72 -3.65 2.50
C ALA A 34 -12.30 -2.64 3.57
N SER A 35 -13.18 -1.73 3.96
CA SER A 35 -12.91 -0.80 5.06
C SER A 35 -14.19 -0.31 5.75
N LYS A 36 -14.01 0.34 6.91
CA LYS A 36 -15.06 1.15 7.51
C LYS A 36 -15.43 2.32 6.59
N PRO A 37 -16.66 2.84 6.65
CA PRO A 37 -17.04 4.05 5.91
C PRO A 37 -16.12 5.24 6.22
N LYS A 38 -15.98 6.16 5.25
CA LYS A 38 -15.25 7.44 5.39
C LYS A 38 -13.73 7.29 5.64
N LEU A 39 -13.13 6.18 5.25
CA LEU A 39 -11.67 6.00 5.30
C LEU A 39 -10.94 6.48 4.03
N GLY A 40 -11.67 6.86 2.98
CA GLY A 40 -11.08 7.33 1.73
C GLY A 40 -10.92 6.26 0.66
N LYS A 41 -11.73 5.16 0.69
CA LYS A 41 -11.73 4.13 -0.37
C LYS A 41 -11.88 4.70 -1.76
N SER A 42 -12.94 5.48 -1.99
CA SER A 42 -13.25 6.11 -3.28
C SER A 42 -12.14 7.04 -3.74
N LEU A 43 -11.49 7.74 -2.79
CA LEU A 43 -10.35 8.60 -3.08
C LEU A 43 -9.16 7.79 -3.58
N PHE A 44 -8.84 6.70 -2.88
CA PHE A 44 -7.78 5.78 -3.26
C PHE A 44 -8.07 5.07 -4.59
N GLY A 45 -9.32 4.66 -4.81
CA GLY A 45 -9.76 4.05 -6.07
C GLY A 45 -9.66 5.01 -7.27
N LEU A 46 -10.09 6.26 -7.09
CA LEU A 46 -10.01 7.29 -8.12
C LEU A 46 -8.54 7.60 -8.48
N GLU A 47 -7.66 7.72 -7.48
CA GLU A 47 -6.25 7.95 -7.71
C GLU A 47 -5.63 6.83 -8.54
N ILE A 48 -5.87 5.55 -8.17
CA ILE A 48 -5.38 4.41 -8.95
C ILE A 48 -5.90 4.45 -10.37
N ALA A 49 -7.21 4.64 -10.53
CA ALA A 49 -7.84 4.65 -11.85
C ALA A 49 -7.30 5.76 -12.75
N ALA A 50 -7.19 6.98 -12.24
CA ALA A 50 -6.64 8.11 -12.98
C ALA A 50 -5.16 7.94 -13.30
N THR A 51 -4.38 7.40 -12.36
CA THR A 51 -2.95 7.09 -12.56
C THR A 51 -2.76 6.04 -13.65
N VAL A 52 -3.52 4.95 -13.61
CA VAL A 52 -3.46 3.89 -14.64
C VAL A 52 -3.91 4.40 -15.99
N ALA A 53 -4.97 5.22 -16.04
CA ALA A 53 -5.47 5.78 -17.30
C ALA A 53 -4.51 6.78 -17.95
N THR A 54 -3.68 7.46 -17.16
CA THR A 54 -2.72 8.45 -17.65
C THR A 54 -1.29 7.96 -17.76
N GLY A 55 -0.98 6.81 -17.16
CA GLY A 55 0.40 6.31 -17.06
C GLY A 55 1.28 7.14 -16.14
N ARG A 56 0.69 7.90 -15.18
CA ARG A 56 1.48 8.67 -14.21
C ARG A 56 2.22 7.75 -13.25
N HIS A 57 3.31 8.26 -12.70
CA HIS A 57 4.09 7.59 -11.66
C HIS A 57 3.27 7.41 -10.38
N MET A 58 3.38 6.23 -9.75
CA MET A 58 2.79 5.96 -8.44
C MET A 58 3.71 5.06 -7.63
N TRP A 59 3.88 5.35 -6.33
CA TRP A 59 4.70 4.58 -5.41
C TRP A 59 6.17 4.39 -5.84
N GLY A 60 6.72 5.42 -6.51
CA GLY A 60 8.10 5.39 -7.02
C GLY A 60 8.31 4.49 -8.23
N LYS A 61 7.23 4.06 -8.89
CA LYS A 61 7.24 3.17 -10.06
C LYS A 61 6.53 3.79 -11.25
N ASP A 62 7.00 3.43 -12.43
CA ASP A 62 6.29 3.70 -13.68
C ASP A 62 5.03 2.83 -13.76
N VAL A 63 3.90 3.44 -14.08
CA VAL A 63 2.64 2.73 -14.29
C VAL A 63 2.35 2.68 -15.79
N THR A 64 2.16 1.49 -16.33
CA THR A 64 1.77 1.33 -17.73
C THR A 64 0.36 1.87 -17.94
N GLN A 65 0.21 2.81 -18.90
CA GLN A 65 -1.10 3.33 -19.27
C GLN A 65 -2.01 2.20 -19.79
N ARG A 66 -3.24 2.15 -19.26
CA ARG A 66 -4.26 1.16 -19.64
C ARG A 66 -5.63 1.79 -19.71
N GLN A 67 -6.53 1.16 -20.47
CA GLN A 67 -7.93 1.53 -20.51
C GLN A 67 -8.60 1.09 -19.21
N VAL A 68 -9.31 2.01 -18.55
CA VAL A 68 -9.95 1.82 -17.25
C VAL A 68 -11.44 2.08 -17.37
N VAL A 69 -12.26 1.14 -16.89
CA VAL A 69 -13.69 1.36 -16.63
C VAL A 69 -13.89 1.57 -15.14
N TYR A 70 -14.49 2.69 -14.76
CA TYR A 70 -14.84 3.00 -13.37
C TYR A 70 -16.34 3.09 -13.22
N VAL A 71 -16.91 2.30 -12.31
CA VAL A 71 -18.35 2.33 -11.97
C VAL A 71 -18.51 2.96 -10.59
N ASP A 72 -19.09 4.14 -10.54
CA ASP A 72 -19.33 4.92 -9.33
C ASP A 72 -20.81 5.25 -9.18
N GLN A 73 -21.40 4.84 -8.06
CA GLN A 73 -22.81 5.07 -7.76
C GLN A 73 -23.01 6.05 -6.58
N GLU A 74 -21.95 6.72 -6.12
CA GLU A 74 -22.03 7.57 -4.93
C GLU A 74 -21.65 9.03 -5.18
N MET A 75 -20.62 9.29 -5.96
CA MET A 75 -20.11 10.65 -6.18
C MET A 75 -21.02 11.52 -7.05
N SER A 76 -20.95 12.84 -6.86
CA SER A 76 -21.46 13.81 -7.81
C SER A 76 -20.38 14.21 -8.83
N GLN A 77 -20.81 14.78 -9.96
CA GLN A 77 -19.85 15.33 -10.94
C GLN A 77 -18.99 16.45 -10.36
N ALA A 78 -19.52 17.22 -9.41
CA ALA A 78 -18.77 18.28 -8.72
C ALA A 78 -17.66 17.69 -7.85
N ASP A 79 -18.00 16.65 -7.05
CA ASP A 79 -17.02 15.96 -6.19
C ASP A 79 -15.91 15.29 -7.03
N LEU A 80 -16.27 14.63 -8.12
CA LEU A 80 -15.29 14.02 -9.03
C LEU A 80 -14.31 15.05 -9.57
N ARG A 81 -14.81 16.20 -10.02
CA ARG A 81 -13.97 17.30 -10.53
C ARG A 81 -13.06 17.87 -9.46
N GLU A 82 -13.57 18.09 -8.24
CA GLU A 82 -12.80 18.61 -7.11
C GLU A 82 -11.66 17.63 -6.79
N ARG A 83 -11.96 16.36 -6.59
CA ARG A 83 -10.95 15.33 -6.27
C ARG A 83 -9.87 15.17 -7.33
N LEU A 84 -10.24 15.21 -8.62
CA LEU A 84 -9.25 15.17 -9.68
C LEU A 84 -8.33 16.40 -9.67
N ARG A 85 -8.86 17.60 -9.35
CA ARG A 85 -8.05 18.81 -9.17
C ARG A 85 -7.12 18.70 -7.98
N ASP A 86 -7.60 18.19 -6.85
CA ASP A 86 -6.79 17.97 -5.66
C ASP A 86 -5.64 16.99 -5.94
N MET A 87 -5.86 16.00 -6.81
CA MET A 87 -4.85 15.07 -7.31
C MET A 87 -3.92 15.68 -8.39
N GLY A 88 -4.09 16.97 -8.70
CA GLY A 88 -3.28 17.68 -9.69
C GLY A 88 -3.62 17.35 -11.14
N TYR A 89 -4.86 16.92 -11.41
CA TYR A 89 -5.38 16.79 -12.79
C TYR A 89 -6.11 18.06 -13.22
N SER A 90 -6.02 18.37 -14.50
CA SER A 90 -6.61 19.54 -15.12
C SER A 90 -7.19 19.21 -16.50
N SER A 91 -7.74 20.21 -17.18
CA SER A 91 -8.21 20.08 -18.58
C SER A 91 -7.09 19.85 -19.60
N GLN A 92 -5.83 19.93 -19.18
CA GLN A 92 -4.66 19.67 -20.04
C GLN A 92 -4.22 18.19 -19.98
N ASP A 93 -4.75 17.43 -19.02
CA ASP A 93 -4.41 16.02 -18.85
C ASP A 93 -5.35 15.17 -19.71
N ASP A 94 -4.78 14.20 -20.42
CA ASP A 94 -5.55 13.24 -21.21
C ASP A 94 -6.10 12.14 -20.31
N LEU A 95 -7.37 12.22 -19.97
CA LEU A 95 -8.13 11.23 -19.23
C LEU A 95 -9.01 10.36 -20.15
N SER A 96 -8.80 10.36 -21.47
CA SER A 96 -9.63 9.61 -22.43
C SER A 96 -9.62 8.10 -22.19
N ALA A 97 -8.57 7.56 -21.57
CA ALA A 97 -8.49 6.16 -21.17
C ALA A 97 -9.26 5.84 -19.86
N LEU A 98 -9.82 6.84 -19.16
CA LEU A 98 -10.67 6.67 -17.99
C LEU A 98 -12.15 6.78 -18.38
N HIS A 99 -12.78 5.64 -18.63
CA HIS A 99 -14.21 5.53 -18.91
C HIS A 99 -14.98 5.50 -17.60
N TYR A 100 -15.37 6.70 -17.12
CA TYR A 100 -15.99 6.88 -15.80
C TYR A 100 -17.51 6.92 -15.92
N TYR A 101 -18.17 5.93 -15.33
CA TYR A 101 -19.65 5.81 -15.29
C TYR A 101 -20.14 6.30 -13.93
N LEU A 102 -20.65 7.52 -13.93
CA LEU A 102 -21.06 8.24 -12.72
C LEU A 102 -22.59 8.15 -12.56
N GLN A 103 -23.04 7.42 -11.53
CA GLN A 103 -24.47 7.25 -11.21
C GLN A 103 -25.33 6.81 -12.42
N GLU A 104 -24.72 6.00 -13.29
CA GLU A 104 -25.46 5.45 -14.42
C GLU A 104 -26.52 4.45 -13.97
N PRO A 105 -27.74 4.49 -14.54
CA PRO A 105 -28.84 3.63 -14.13
C PRO A 105 -28.68 2.21 -14.69
N TRP A 106 -27.61 1.56 -14.36
CA TRP A 106 -27.35 0.19 -14.78
C TRP A 106 -28.21 -0.81 -13.98
N PRO A 107 -28.65 -1.90 -14.61
CA PRO A 107 -29.20 -3.02 -13.87
C PRO A 107 -28.17 -3.54 -12.85
N PRO A 108 -28.64 -4.11 -11.72
CA PRO A 108 -27.74 -4.65 -10.71
C PRO A 108 -26.75 -5.65 -11.29
N LEU A 109 -25.48 -5.53 -10.92
CA LEU A 109 -24.37 -6.33 -11.48
C LEU A 109 -24.42 -7.81 -11.02
N ASP A 110 -25.23 -8.16 -10.02
CA ASP A 110 -25.53 -9.55 -9.65
C ASP A 110 -26.64 -10.18 -10.53
N THR A 111 -27.10 -9.45 -11.57
CA THR A 111 -28.05 -9.95 -12.58
C THR A 111 -27.37 -10.18 -13.93
N ALA A 112 -27.98 -11.02 -14.76
CA ALA A 112 -27.47 -11.28 -16.12
C ALA A 112 -27.46 -10.00 -16.99
N ALA A 113 -28.46 -9.12 -16.82
CA ALA A 113 -28.54 -7.87 -17.57
C ALA A 113 -27.43 -6.89 -17.17
N GLY A 114 -27.21 -6.69 -15.86
CA GLY A 114 -26.15 -5.80 -15.35
C GLY A 114 -24.76 -6.29 -15.70
N GLY A 115 -24.49 -7.58 -15.51
CA GLY A 115 -23.24 -8.20 -15.91
C GLY A 115 -22.96 -8.06 -17.41
N ALA A 116 -23.96 -8.29 -18.26
CA ALA A 116 -23.83 -8.12 -19.71
C ALA A 116 -23.55 -6.66 -20.11
N MET A 117 -24.18 -5.68 -19.43
CA MET A 117 -23.97 -4.27 -19.69
C MET A 117 -22.52 -3.84 -19.33
N LEU A 118 -22.03 -4.22 -18.14
CA LEU A 118 -20.64 -3.95 -17.76
C LEU A 118 -19.65 -4.60 -18.73
N LEU A 119 -19.85 -5.87 -19.09
CA LEU A 119 -19.02 -6.56 -20.09
C LEU A 119 -19.03 -5.88 -21.45
N GLY A 120 -20.19 -5.32 -21.86
CA GLY A 120 -20.31 -4.50 -23.07
C GLY A 120 -19.44 -3.26 -23.01
N ALA A 121 -19.51 -2.51 -21.91
CA ALA A 121 -18.69 -1.31 -21.67
C ALA A 121 -17.19 -1.65 -21.66
N VAL A 122 -16.80 -2.72 -20.97
CA VAL A 122 -15.41 -3.19 -20.90
C VAL A 122 -14.86 -3.54 -22.28
N LYS A 123 -15.65 -4.26 -23.09
CA LYS A 123 -15.25 -4.62 -24.46
C LYS A 123 -15.16 -3.40 -25.38
N GLN A 124 -16.13 -2.48 -25.27
CA GLN A 124 -16.13 -1.25 -26.07
C GLN A 124 -14.92 -0.37 -25.75
N ALA A 125 -14.55 -0.26 -24.48
CA ALA A 125 -13.41 0.50 -24.03
C ALA A 125 -12.08 -0.27 -24.23
N ALA A 126 -12.11 -1.55 -24.54
CA ALA A 126 -10.96 -2.45 -24.46
C ALA A 126 -10.28 -2.38 -23.07
N ALA A 127 -11.06 -2.28 -21.99
CA ALA A 127 -10.55 -2.02 -20.66
C ALA A 127 -9.81 -3.22 -20.08
N GLU A 128 -8.67 -2.95 -19.46
CA GLU A 128 -7.83 -3.91 -18.76
C GLU A 128 -7.97 -3.82 -17.24
N LEU A 129 -8.52 -2.70 -16.74
CA LEU A 129 -8.87 -2.48 -15.34
C LEU A 129 -10.33 -2.08 -15.22
N VAL A 130 -11.06 -2.71 -14.31
CA VAL A 130 -12.40 -2.32 -13.87
C VAL A 130 -12.34 -1.95 -12.39
N VAL A 131 -12.80 -0.76 -12.04
CA VAL A 131 -12.99 -0.33 -10.65
C VAL A 131 -14.46 -0.27 -10.34
N ILE A 132 -14.89 -0.89 -9.25
CA ILE A 132 -16.28 -0.90 -8.77
C ILE A 132 -16.32 -0.26 -7.38
N ASP A 133 -16.96 0.90 -7.28
CA ASP A 133 -17.05 1.71 -6.07
C ASP A 133 -18.52 2.09 -5.77
N THR A 134 -19.18 1.37 -4.96
CA THR A 134 -18.80 0.25 -4.09
C THR A 134 -19.74 -0.93 -4.36
N GLN A 135 -19.35 -2.15 -4.00
CA GLN A 135 -20.12 -3.38 -4.25
C GLN A 135 -21.57 -3.27 -3.79
N SER A 136 -21.82 -2.77 -2.58
CA SER A 136 -23.16 -2.63 -2.00
C SER A 136 -24.10 -1.74 -2.81
N LYS A 137 -23.60 -0.90 -3.70
CA LYS A 137 -24.41 0.02 -4.53
C LYS A 137 -24.72 -0.55 -5.90
N VAL A 138 -24.04 -1.59 -6.30
CA VAL A 138 -24.19 -2.18 -7.64
C VAL A 138 -24.88 -3.55 -7.62
N VAL A 139 -25.22 -4.09 -6.45
CA VAL A 139 -25.98 -5.35 -6.31
C VAL A 139 -27.38 -5.08 -5.79
N GLU A 140 -28.35 -5.93 -6.20
CA GLU A 140 -29.73 -5.82 -5.75
C GLU A 140 -29.97 -6.51 -4.40
N GLY A 141 -29.29 -7.62 -4.16
CA GLY A 141 -29.42 -8.40 -2.93
C GLY A 141 -28.62 -7.83 -1.76
N ASP A 142 -28.79 -8.43 -0.57
CA ASP A 142 -27.93 -8.14 0.59
C ASP A 142 -26.48 -8.48 0.22
N GLU A 143 -25.59 -7.50 0.36
CA GLU A 143 -24.15 -7.66 0.09
C GLU A 143 -23.48 -8.74 0.95
N ASN A 144 -24.10 -9.13 2.07
CA ASN A 144 -23.62 -10.18 2.96
C ASN A 144 -24.26 -11.55 2.70
N ASP A 145 -25.25 -11.62 1.79
CA ASP A 145 -25.86 -12.88 1.40
C ASP A 145 -24.96 -13.65 0.42
N ALA A 146 -24.76 -14.92 0.72
CA ALA A 146 -23.94 -15.82 -0.10
C ALA A 146 -24.52 -15.99 -1.52
N GLY A 147 -25.84 -16.00 -1.66
CA GLY A 147 -26.51 -16.11 -2.96
C GLY A 147 -26.27 -14.87 -3.83
N THR A 148 -26.30 -13.68 -3.24
CA THR A 148 -25.98 -12.42 -3.94
C THR A 148 -24.54 -12.46 -4.44
N MET A 149 -23.58 -12.88 -3.61
CA MET A 149 -22.19 -13.01 -4.02
C MET A 149 -21.97 -14.04 -5.13
N THR A 150 -22.64 -15.19 -5.03
CA THR A 150 -22.60 -16.22 -6.08
C THR A 150 -23.14 -15.71 -7.41
N ARG A 151 -24.26 -14.95 -7.41
CA ARG A 151 -24.80 -14.32 -8.62
C ARG A 151 -23.86 -13.26 -9.18
N PHE A 152 -23.31 -12.39 -8.32
CA PHE A 152 -22.35 -11.35 -8.71
C PHE A 152 -21.11 -11.96 -9.35
N PHE A 153 -20.55 -13.01 -8.75
CA PHE A 153 -19.45 -13.74 -9.37
C PHE A 153 -19.86 -14.33 -10.72
N LYS A 154 -20.99 -15.03 -10.79
CA LYS A 154 -21.47 -15.72 -12.01
C LYS A 154 -21.68 -14.75 -13.16
N HIS A 155 -22.29 -13.60 -12.90
CA HIS A 155 -22.71 -12.68 -13.95
C HIS A 155 -21.70 -11.58 -14.26
N THR A 156 -20.80 -11.27 -13.34
CA THR A 156 -19.88 -10.14 -13.47
C THR A 156 -18.41 -10.55 -13.30
N LEU A 157 -18.00 -10.97 -12.10
CA LEU A 157 -16.56 -11.19 -11.82
C LEU A 157 -15.95 -12.36 -12.63
N GLY A 158 -16.68 -13.47 -12.73
CA GLY A 158 -16.24 -14.64 -13.49
C GLY A 158 -16.03 -14.34 -14.97
N PRO A 159 -17.01 -13.73 -15.67
CA PRO A 159 -16.83 -13.28 -17.06
C PRO A 159 -15.67 -12.29 -17.26
N LEU A 160 -15.48 -11.31 -16.36
CA LEU A 160 -14.33 -10.38 -16.40
C LEU A 160 -13.01 -11.15 -16.26
N LYS A 161 -12.95 -12.12 -15.36
CA LYS A 161 -11.79 -12.97 -15.15
C LYS A 161 -11.45 -13.81 -16.40
N VAL A 162 -12.45 -14.32 -17.10
CA VAL A 162 -12.26 -15.05 -18.37
C VAL A 162 -11.68 -14.15 -19.46
N LEU A 163 -12.00 -12.85 -19.43
CA LEU A 163 -11.43 -11.85 -20.34
C LEU A 163 -10.03 -11.40 -19.94
N GLY A 164 -9.49 -11.86 -18.81
CA GLY A 164 -8.19 -11.42 -18.29
C GLY A 164 -8.20 -10.00 -17.71
N VAL A 165 -9.37 -9.46 -17.43
CA VAL A 165 -9.53 -8.09 -16.91
C VAL A 165 -9.22 -8.06 -15.42
N THR A 166 -8.42 -7.09 -15.00
CA THR A 166 -8.16 -6.80 -13.58
C THR A 166 -9.36 -6.12 -12.96
N VAL A 167 -9.76 -6.54 -11.76
CA VAL A 167 -10.88 -5.92 -11.04
C VAL A 167 -10.40 -5.41 -9.69
N LEU A 168 -10.65 -4.13 -9.42
CA LEU A 168 -10.53 -3.51 -8.09
C LEU A 168 -11.94 -3.26 -7.55
N LEU A 169 -12.31 -4.00 -6.53
CA LEU A 169 -13.63 -3.96 -5.91
C LEU A 169 -13.54 -3.31 -4.53
N PHE A 170 -14.32 -2.27 -4.28
CA PHE A 170 -14.46 -1.69 -2.94
C PHE A 170 -15.68 -2.25 -2.22
N ASP A 171 -15.49 -2.59 -0.94
CA ASP A 171 -16.53 -3.16 -0.09
C ASP A 171 -16.54 -2.49 1.30
N HIS A 172 -17.64 -2.65 2.02
CA HIS A 172 -17.73 -2.23 3.41
C HIS A 172 -17.40 -3.40 4.35
N LEU A 173 -16.60 -3.13 5.39
CA LEU A 173 -16.48 -4.08 6.49
C LEU A 173 -17.83 -4.17 7.20
N GLY A 174 -18.42 -5.38 7.25
CA GLY A 174 -19.65 -5.64 7.96
C GLY A 174 -19.55 -5.18 9.43
N ARG A 175 -20.69 -4.79 10.02
CA ARG A 175 -20.78 -4.27 11.40
C ARG A 175 -20.32 -5.25 12.48
N ASP A 176 -20.21 -6.53 12.19
CA ASP A 176 -19.87 -7.59 13.13
C ASP A 176 -18.50 -8.23 12.82
N ALA A 177 -17.44 -7.47 13.01
CA ALA A 177 -16.08 -8.05 13.09
C ALA A 177 -15.93 -9.05 14.27
N SER A 178 -16.89 -9.08 15.22
CA SER A 178 -16.89 -9.97 16.39
C SER A 178 -17.54 -11.34 16.13
N ARG A 179 -18.32 -11.49 15.06
CA ARG A 179 -19.00 -12.75 14.71
C ARG A 179 -18.23 -13.59 13.70
N GLY A 180 -16.93 -13.78 13.88
CA GLY A 180 -16.12 -14.77 13.15
C GLY A 180 -16.65 -15.18 11.77
N ALA A 181 -15.86 -15.11 10.81
CA ALA A 181 -15.74 -15.73 9.47
C ALA A 181 -16.96 -16.27 8.66
N ARG A 182 -18.21 -16.27 9.12
CA ARG A 182 -19.30 -16.90 8.34
C ARG A 182 -19.84 -16.05 7.18
N GLY A 183 -19.81 -14.72 7.28
CA GLY A 183 -20.18 -13.83 6.16
C GLY A 183 -18.98 -13.44 5.29
N SER A 184 -17.76 -13.49 5.84
CA SER A 184 -16.53 -13.09 5.14
C SER A 184 -15.90 -14.22 4.30
N SER A 185 -16.17 -15.49 4.64
CA SER A 185 -15.54 -16.62 3.96
C SER A 185 -15.99 -16.78 2.51
N GLN A 186 -17.22 -16.44 2.17
CA GLN A 186 -17.74 -16.56 0.80
C GLN A 186 -17.32 -15.37 -0.07
N LYS A 187 -17.28 -14.17 0.50
CA LYS A 187 -16.76 -12.97 -0.20
C LYS A 187 -15.29 -13.13 -0.60
N SER A 188 -14.50 -13.82 0.22
CA SER A 188 -13.09 -14.10 -0.06
C SER A 188 -12.87 -15.32 -0.97
N ALA A 189 -13.85 -16.23 -1.07
CA ALA A 189 -13.70 -17.45 -1.86
C ALA A 189 -13.63 -17.20 -3.37
N ASP A 190 -14.27 -16.13 -3.86
CA ASP A 190 -14.43 -15.85 -5.28
C ASP A 190 -13.45 -14.80 -5.83
N VAL A 191 -12.64 -14.17 -4.95
CA VAL A 191 -11.64 -13.16 -5.31
C VAL A 191 -10.22 -13.67 -5.10
N ASP A 192 -9.26 -13.04 -5.75
CA ASP A 192 -7.86 -13.48 -5.69
C ASP A 192 -7.10 -12.87 -4.51
N ALA A 193 -7.46 -11.63 -4.10
CA ALA A 193 -6.90 -10.98 -2.92
C ALA A 193 -7.94 -10.14 -2.19
N VAL A 194 -7.85 -10.11 -0.85
CA VAL A 194 -8.67 -9.25 0.01
C VAL A 194 -7.75 -8.44 0.90
N TRP A 195 -7.87 -7.12 0.80
CA TRP A 195 -7.18 -6.17 1.63
C TRP A 195 -8.14 -5.48 2.59
N THR A 196 -7.75 -5.36 3.84
CA THR A 196 -8.47 -4.54 4.81
C THR A 196 -7.75 -3.21 4.96
N MET A 197 -8.43 -2.12 4.60
CA MET A 197 -7.92 -0.77 4.79
C MET A 197 -8.32 -0.26 6.17
N THR A 198 -7.34 0.22 6.94
CA THR A 198 -7.52 0.80 8.28
C THR A 198 -6.75 2.10 8.40
N ARG A 199 -7.17 2.97 9.34
CA ARG A 199 -6.46 4.20 9.65
C ARG A 199 -5.42 3.95 10.74
N ARG A 200 -4.19 4.42 10.55
CA ARG A 200 -3.08 4.34 11.50
C ARG A 200 -2.79 5.68 12.18
N GLY A 201 -3.23 6.78 11.61
CA GLY A 201 -3.07 8.16 12.06
C GLY A 201 -4.00 9.07 11.29
N GLU A 202 -3.80 10.38 11.32
CA GLU A 202 -4.67 11.33 10.65
C GLU A 202 -4.65 11.12 9.12
N ASP A 203 -3.45 11.05 8.53
CA ASP A 203 -3.25 10.84 7.09
C ASP A 203 -2.47 9.56 6.79
N LYS A 204 -2.53 8.57 7.69
CA LYS A 204 -1.82 7.30 7.55
C LYS A 204 -2.79 6.14 7.45
N LEU A 205 -2.63 5.34 6.41
CA LEU A 205 -3.44 4.18 6.13
C LEU A 205 -2.59 2.91 6.19
N THR A 206 -3.24 1.80 6.50
CA THR A 206 -2.67 0.47 6.40
C THR A 206 -3.60 -0.39 5.57
N LEU A 207 -3.06 -1.05 4.56
CA LEU A 207 -3.70 -2.13 3.83
C LEU A 207 -3.10 -3.44 4.33
N ALA A 208 -3.90 -4.25 5.02
CA ALA A 208 -3.50 -5.58 5.48
C ALA A 208 -4.21 -6.64 4.65
N ARG A 209 -3.44 -7.53 4.03
CA ARG A 209 -3.98 -8.59 3.18
C ARG A 209 -4.44 -9.76 4.05
N SER A 210 -5.74 -10.04 4.02
CA SER A 210 -6.36 -11.12 4.81
C SER A 210 -6.56 -12.40 4.00
N HIS A 211 -6.59 -12.29 2.65
CA HIS A 211 -6.70 -13.42 1.74
C HIS A 211 -5.81 -13.18 0.53
N ASN A 212 -5.15 -14.24 0.08
CA ASN A 212 -4.31 -14.22 -1.11
C ASN A 212 -4.25 -15.61 -1.76
N ARG A 213 -4.67 -15.70 -3.00
CA ARG A 213 -4.50 -16.92 -3.81
C ARG A 213 -3.13 -17.00 -4.47
N THR A 214 -2.46 -15.87 -4.63
CA THR A 214 -1.08 -15.83 -5.11
C THR A 214 -0.15 -15.88 -3.91
N ARG A 215 0.90 -16.69 -3.95
CA ARG A 215 1.90 -16.78 -2.87
C ARG A 215 2.88 -15.60 -2.85
N HIS A 216 2.72 -14.64 -3.77
CA HIS A 216 3.64 -13.54 -4.00
C HIS A 216 3.12 -12.23 -3.40
N GLY A 217 4.04 -11.31 -3.11
CA GLY A 217 3.80 -9.95 -2.67
C GLY A 217 3.73 -9.78 -1.16
N GLU A 218 3.68 -8.53 -0.74
CA GLU A 218 3.62 -8.14 0.67
C GLU A 218 2.23 -8.38 1.28
N ASP A 219 2.19 -8.73 2.58
CA ASP A 219 0.92 -8.91 3.29
C ASP A 219 0.41 -7.62 3.94
N VAL A 220 1.24 -6.59 4.04
CA VAL A 220 0.88 -5.31 4.63
C VAL A 220 1.55 -4.18 3.87
N LEU A 221 0.75 -3.23 3.39
CA LEU A 221 1.22 -1.98 2.80
C LEU A 221 0.87 -0.82 3.73
N TYR A 222 1.80 0.10 3.85
CA TYR A 222 1.61 1.33 4.63
C TYR A 222 1.61 2.51 3.67
N LEU A 223 0.58 3.34 3.79
CA LEU A 223 0.40 4.49 2.91
C LEU A 223 0.31 5.76 3.75
N ASP A 224 1.02 6.78 3.33
CA ASP A 224 0.83 8.15 3.80
C ASP A 224 0.05 8.93 2.75
N ARG A 225 -0.99 9.63 3.20
CA ARG A 225 -1.81 10.48 2.34
C ARG A 225 -1.26 11.89 2.37
N CYS A 226 -0.69 12.34 1.26
CA CYS A 226 -0.34 13.74 1.02
C CYS A 226 -1.57 14.48 0.54
N LEU A 227 -1.72 15.74 0.94
CA LEU A 227 -2.90 16.55 0.61
C LEU A 227 -2.67 17.50 -0.58
N GLU A 228 -1.41 17.87 -0.85
CA GLU A 228 -1.07 18.85 -1.88
C GLU A 228 0.14 18.37 -2.73
N PRO A 229 -0.06 17.78 -3.90
CA PRO A 229 -1.32 17.27 -4.41
C PRO A 229 -1.78 16.02 -3.64
N LEU A 230 -3.10 15.79 -3.66
CA LEU A 230 -3.69 14.63 -3.01
C LEU A 230 -3.20 13.34 -3.65
N ARG A 231 -2.50 12.53 -2.88
CA ARG A 231 -1.98 11.23 -3.31
C ARG A 231 -1.70 10.33 -2.12
N HIS A 232 -1.60 9.04 -2.38
CA HIS A 232 -1.17 8.06 -1.39
C HIS A 232 0.24 7.57 -1.73
N GLU A 233 1.18 7.77 -0.85
CA GLU A 233 2.58 7.34 -0.99
C GLU A 233 2.81 6.03 -0.25
N LEU A 234 3.42 5.05 -0.92
CA LEU A 234 3.80 3.79 -0.31
C LEU A 234 5.05 4.01 0.54
N ILE A 235 4.94 3.70 1.83
CA ILE A 235 6.06 3.81 2.76
C ILE A 235 6.90 2.55 2.66
N GLY A 236 8.18 2.71 2.33
CA GLY A 236 9.16 1.64 2.27
C GLY A 236 9.41 0.95 3.61
N ALA A 237 10.04 -0.21 3.58
CA ALA A 237 10.40 -0.95 4.79
C ALA A 237 11.38 -0.17 5.68
N ASP A 238 12.31 0.55 5.06
CA ASP A 238 13.31 1.37 5.76
C ASP A 238 12.67 2.59 6.42
N ASP A 239 11.76 3.28 5.73
CA ASP A 239 11.02 4.42 6.28
C ASP A 239 10.13 3.99 7.45
N ARG A 240 9.52 2.79 7.36
CA ARG A 240 8.76 2.19 8.47
C ARG A 240 9.63 1.91 9.67
N LEU A 241 10.81 1.36 9.43
CA LEU A 241 11.79 1.10 10.49
C LEU A 241 12.17 2.39 11.19
N GLU A 242 12.44 3.45 10.43
CA GLU A 242 12.70 4.78 10.98
C GLU A 242 11.54 5.33 11.80
N GLU A 243 10.29 5.23 11.32
CA GLU A 243 9.12 5.66 12.09
C GLU A 243 8.96 4.91 13.40
N VAL A 244 9.14 3.58 13.39
CA VAL A 244 9.09 2.76 14.60
C VAL A 244 10.21 3.13 15.55
N ILE A 245 11.43 3.34 15.03
CA ILE A 245 12.57 3.80 15.82
C ILE A 245 12.28 5.16 16.45
N LYS A 246 11.79 6.15 15.68
CA LYS A 246 11.41 7.48 16.18
C LYS A 246 10.33 7.41 17.27
N ALA A 247 9.28 6.61 17.04
CA ALA A 247 8.21 6.41 18.02
C ALA A 247 8.73 5.75 19.30
N MET A 248 9.62 4.78 19.17
CA MET A 248 10.26 4.08 20.27
C MET A 248 11.15 5.00 21.09
N ILE A 249 11.98 5.81 20.43
CA ILE A 249 12.84 6.81 21.08
C ILE A 249 12.02 7.82 21.86
N ARG A 250 10.96 8.40 21.24
CA ARG A 250 10.06 9.35 21.92
C ARG A 250 9.45 8.73 23.18
N LYS A 251 8.98 7.50 23.09
CA LYS A 251 8.38 6.81 24.23
C LYS A 251 9.39 6.53 25.34
N MET A 252 10.59 6.09 24.98
CA MET A 252 11.68 5.83 25.92
C MET A 252 12.18 7.09 26.58
N THR A 253 12.29 8.20 25.86
CA THR A 253 12.66 9.52 26.42
C THR A 253 11.64 9.98 27.46
N ASN A 254 10.34 9.71 27.22
CA ASN A 254 9.28 10.06 28.17
C ASN A 254 9.19 9.13 29.39
N MET A 255 9.92 8.00 29.39
CA MET A 255 9.88 7.00 30.47
C MET A 255 11.06 7.12 31.46
N ASP A 256 11.95 8.07 31.28
CA ASP A 256 13.15 8.26 32.12
C ASP A 256 13.93 6.94 32.33
N LEU A 257 14.12 6.17 31.25
CA LEU A 257 14.76 4.87 31.31
C LEU A 257 16.25 4.98 31.65
N GLU A 258 16.68 4.22 32.62
CA GLU A 258 18.09 4.12 32.99
C GLU A 258 18.95 3.62 31.80
N PRO A 259 20.14 4.23 31.58
CA PRO A 259 21.02 3.87 30.45
C PRO A 259 21.56 2.43 30.50
N THR A 260 21.34 1.74 31.65
CA THR A 260 21.82 0.38 31.91
C THR A 260 20.83 -0.71 31.54
N LEU A 261 19.60 -0.35 31.12
CA LEU A 261 18.61 -1.35 30.75
C LEU A 261 19.04 -2.18 29.53
N SER A 262 18.92 -3.50 29.67
CA SER A 262 19.13 -4.39 28.52
C SER A 262 18.07 -4.15 27.44
N ALA A 263 18.40 -4.42 26.17
CA ALA A 263 17.48 -4.29 25.04
C ALA A 263 16.16 -5.03 25.27
N ASN A 264 16.19 -6.22 25.88
CA ASN A 264 15.00 -7.00 26.19
C ASN A 264 14.15 -6.37 27.30
N ALA A 265 14.78 -5.78 28.32
CA ALA A 265 14.06 -5.11 29.40
C ALA A 265 13.38 -3.82 28.92
N ALA A 266 14.06 -3.03 28.08
CA ALA A 266 13.50 -1.83 27.49
C ALA A 266 12.35 -2.14 26.52
N LEU A 267 12.48 -3.21 25.73
CA LEU A 267 11.39 -3.71 24.89
C LEU A 267 10.18 -4.15 25.72
N ALA A 268 10.38 -4.86 26.82
CA ALA A 268 9.30 -5.28 27.71
C ALA A 268 8.56 -4.08 28.31
N LEU A 269 9.28 -3.03 28.73
CA LEU A 269 8.70 -1.79 29.22
C LEU A 269 7.93 -1.06 28.10
N ALA A 270 8.50 -0.95 26.91
CA ALA A 270 7.85 -0.31 25.75
C ALA A 270 6.55 -1.05 25.37
N HIS A 271 6.52 -2.37 25.44
CA HIS A 271 5.32 -3.18 25.23
C HIS A 271 4.27 -2.94 26.31
N LYS A 272 4.68 -2.90 27.59
CA LYS A 272 3.79 -2.60 28.72
C LYS A 272 3.10 -1.26 28.54
N GLU A 273 3.80 -0.29 27.98
CA GLU A 273 3.28 1.04 27.66
C GLU A 273 2.54 1.13 26.31
N GLY A 274 2.26 -0.02 25.67
CA GLY A 274 1.46 -0.11 24.45
C GLY A 274 2.19 0.15 23.14
N LEU A 275 3.52 0.05 23.10
CA LEU A 275 4.25 0.01 21.86
C LEU A 275 4.00 -1.34 21.17
N THR A 276 3.36 -1.33 20.01
CA THR A 276 3.09 -2.53 19.21
C THR A 276 4.00 -2.54 17.98
N GLY A 277 4.53 -3.70 17.60
CA GLY A 277 5.34 -3.91 16.41
C GLY A 277 5.81 -5.35 16.31
N ARG A 278 6.32 -5.79 15.17
CA ARG A 278 6.90 -7.13 15.04
C ARG A 278 8.21 -7.18 15.83
N GLY A 279 8.44 -8.23 16.61
CA GLY A 279 9.58 -8.35 17.52
C GLY A 279 10.96 -8.21 16.85
N ALA A 280 11.09 -8.56 15.55
CA ALA A 280 12.32 -8.34 14.79
C ALA A 280 12.60 -6.84 14.57
N THR A 281 11.61 -6.05 14.16
CA THR A 281 11.71 -4.60 13.93
C THR A 281 12.04 -3.86 15.24
N GLN A 282 11.44 -4.30 16.35
CA GLN A 282 11.70 -3.71 17.67
C GLN A 282 13.12 -4.02 18.15
N ARG A 283 13.61 -5.25 17.89
CA ARG A 283 15.00 -5.63 18.24
C ARG A 283 16.02 -4.88 17.39
N GLU A 284 15.72 -4.64 16.12
CA GLU A 284 16.57 -3.86 15.21
C GLU A 284 16.65 -2.39 15.67
N ALA A 285 15.50 -1.81 16.03
CA ALA A 285 15.42 -0.47 16.57
C ALA A 285 16.19 -0.31 17.88
N TYR A 286 16.36 -1.40 18.62
CA TYR A 286 17.00 -1.43 19.94
C TYR A 286 18.36 -2.15 19.93
N LYS A 287 19.10 -2.16 18.84
CA LYS A 287 20.49 -2.65 18.86
C LYS A 287 21.35 -1.69 19.70
N PRO A 288 21.81 -2.09 20.91
CA PRO A 288 22.72 -1.26 21.65
C PRO A 288 24.05 -1.22 20.88
N VAL A 289 24.50 -0.04 20.54
CA VAL A 289 25.93 0.15 20.26
C VAL A 289 26.60 0.08 21.61
N PRO A 290 27.71 -0.67 21.76
CA PRO A 290 28.37 -0.84 23.05
C PRO A 290 28.63 0.50 23.72
N GLY A 291 27.96 0.75 24.84
CA GLY A 291 28.14 1.91 25.69
C GLY A 291 27.18 3.10 25.50
N TRP A 292 26.28 3.13 24.50
CA TRP A 292 25.35 4.27 24.28
C TRP A 292 24.13 3.87 23.48
N LEU A 293 22.99 4.48 23.83
CA LEU A 293 21.85 4.62 22.92
C LEU A 293 22.30 5.62 21.83
N LEU A 294 22.83 5.15 20.72
CA LEU A 294 23.09 6.00 19.56
C LEU A 294 21.79 6.32 18.86
N VAL A 295 21.09 7.32 19.38
CA VAL A 295 20.14 8.09 18.60
C VAL A 295 20.94 8.71 17.47
N ARG A 296 20.71 8.28 16.22
CA ARG A 296 21.24 9.00 15.07
C ARG A 296 20.77 10.44 15.16
N PRO A 297 21.63 11.46 15.26
CA PRO A 297 21.20 12.85 15.42
C PRO A 297 20.24 13.30 14.31
N SER A 298 20.35 12.72 13.11
CA SER A 298 19.47 12.95 11.96
C SER A 298 18.01 12.50 12.18
N LEU A 299 17.74 11.62 13.14
CA LEU A 299 16.39 11.12 13.41
C LEU A 299 15.60 11.99 14.42
N LEU A 300 16.26 12.95 15.08
CA LEU A 300 15.65 13.86 16.04
C LEU A 300 15.45 15.28 15.50
N ASP A 301 15.92 15.56 14.27
CA ASP A 301 15.80 16.88 13.67
C ASP A 301 14.45 17.05 12.97
N ASP A 302 13.44 17.37 13.77
CA ASP A 302 12.09 17.72 13.32
C ASP A 302 11.89 19.22 13.09
N GLY A 303 12.98 19.94 12.77
CA GLY A 303 12.92 21.33 12.29
C GLY A 303 12.56 22.39 13.34
N ARG A 304 12.57 22.07 14.63
CA ARG A 304 12.37 23.05 15.70
C ARG A 304 13.57 23.10 16.64
N GLY A 305 14.48 24.04 16.34
CA GLY A 305 15.44 24.61 17.26
C GLY A 305 16.55 23.67 17.73
N SER A 306 17.77 23.98 17.31
CA SER A 306 18.99 23.29 17.68
C SER A 306 19.16 23.16 19.19
N MET A 307 19.01 21.96 19.72
CA MET A 307 19.69 21.54 20.93
C MET A 307 20.95 20.78 20.53
N ARG A 308 22.10 21.40 20.68
CA ARG A 308 23.37 20.69 20.60
C ARG A 308 23.47 19.81 21.84
N PRO A 309 23.72 18.50 21.72
CA PRO A 309 24.04 17.70 22.89
C PRO A 309 25.42 18.11 23.40
N ASP A 310 25.49 18.54 24.66
CA ASP A 310 26.76 18.77 25.36
C ASP A 310 27.56 17.48 25.38
N ARG A 311 28.78 17.55 24.86
CA ARG A 311 29.74 16.48 24.93
C ARG A 311 30.20 16.30 26.38
N VAL A 312 29.70 15.27 27.04
CA VAL A 312 30.30 14.81 28.29
C VAL A 312 31.59 14.05 27.98
N PRO A 313 32.71 14.43 28.50
CA PRO A 313 33.98 13.79 28.18
C PRO A 313 34.12 12.43 28.88
N LEU A 314 34.41 11.41 28.09
CA LEU A 314 34.79 10.08 28.58
C LEU A 314 36.12 10.16 29.37
N ARG A 315 36.13 9.71 30.60
CA ARG A 315 37.37 9.39 31.31
C ARG A 315 37.98 8.11 30.73
N PRO A 316 39.27 8.10 30.39
CA PRO A 316 39.92 6.88 29.93
C PRO A 316 40.25 5.98 31.12
N THR A 317 39.75 4.76 31.13
CA THR A 317 40.30 3.68 31.94
C THR A 317 41.49 3.08 31.19
N GLY A 318 42.65 3.11 31.85
CA GLY A 318 43.92 2.73 31.29
C GLY A 318 44.03 1.25 30.91
N GLY A 319 44.64 1.03 29.77
CA GLY A 319 45.11 -0.27 29.29
C GLY A 319 46.24 -0.07 28.28
N ARG A 320 47.46 -0.35 28.73
CA ARG A 320 48.68 -0.24 27.93
C ARG A 320 48.70 -1.25 26.77
N GLY A 321 48.92 -0.79 25.56
CA GLY A 321 49.17 -1.63 24.39
C GLY A 321 49.94 -0.87 23.33
N ARG A 322 51.17 -1.32 23.08
CA ARG A 322 52.24 -0.74 22.24
C ARG A 322 51.80 -0.48 20.80
N VAL A 323 52.23 0.69 20.30
CA VAL A 323 52.27 1.06 18.89
C VAL A 323 53.56 0.50 18.27
N PRO A 324 53.57 0.00 17.04
CA PRO A 324 54.75 0.05 16.19
C PRO A 324 54.58 1.09 15.07
N CYS A 325 55.54 1.97 14.98
CA CYS A 325 55.81 2.84 13.85
C CYS A 325 56.35 2.04 12.66
N VAL A 326 55.97 2.43 11.44
CA VAL A 326 56.70 2.15 10.20
C VAL A 326 56.69 3.43 9.34
N PRO A 327 57.85 3.79 8.74
CA PRO A 327 58.07 5.07 8.08
C PRO A 327 57.93 5.02 6.55
N GLY A 328 57.51 6.15 5.97
CA GLY A 328 58.08 6.86 4.82
C GLY A 328 57.98 6.29 3.41
N SER A 329 57.38 7.09 2.56
CA SER A 329 57.98 7.66 1.29
C SER A 329 56.84 8.33 0.48
N LYS A 330 56.89 9.65 0.33
CA LYS A 330 57.38 10.48 -0.79
C LYS A 330 56.73 10.23 -2.16
N GLY A 331 56.12 11.34 -2.69
CA GLY A 331 56.03 11.64 -4.13
C GLY A 331 54.56 11.86 -4.57
N ALA A 332 54.15 13.01 -4.72
CA ALA A 332 54.30 14.12 -5.68
C ALA A 332 53.17 14.16 -6.76
N CYS A 333 52.47 15.33 -6.76
CA CYS A 333 51.92 16.13 -7.89
C CYS A 333 50.84 15.57 -8.83
N VAL A 334 49.61 16.09 -8.72
CA VAL A 334 48.85 17.14 -9.48
C VAL A 334 49.23 17.33 -10.98
N PRO A 335 48.39 17.80 -11.93
CA PRO A 335 46.99 18.24 -11.92
C PRO A 335 46.14 17.90 -13.17
N ASP A 336 44.89 18.43 -13.15
CA ASP A 336 44.06 18.91 -14.24
C ASP A 336 43.42 17.94 -15.24
N CYS A 337 42.09 17.99 -15.32
CA CYS A 337 41.34 18.69 -16.36
C CYS A 337 39.80 18.56 -16.20
N VAL A 338 39.14 19.70 -16.44
CA VAL A 338 37.72 20.01 -16.44
C VAL A 338 37.14 19.78 -17.86
N PRO A 339 35.79 19.82 -18.02
CA PRO A 339 34.92 19.04 -18.93
C PRO A 339 34.76 19.59 -20.34
N PRO A 340 33.88 19.08 -21.12
CA PRO A 340 32.55 19.67 -21.24
C PRO A 340 31.38 18.77 -20.85
#